data_3842ccd369823f556e31a226c30f5688
#
_entry.id   3842ccd369823f556e31a226c30f5688
#
_cell.length_a   1.000
_cell.length_b   1.000
_cell.length_c   1.000
_cell.angle_alpha   90.00
_cell.angle_beta   90.00
_cell.angle_gamma   90.00
#
_symmetry.space_group_name_H-M   'P 1'
#
loop_
_entity.id
_entity.type
_entity.pdbx_description
1 polymer ?
#
loop_
_entity_poly.entity_id
_entity_poly.type
_entity_poly.pdbx_seq_one_letter_code
_entity_poly.pdbx_strand_id
1 'polypeptide(L)'
;MTIELDAWSTVAVNLAEHADNAIHTDIGARAAGFPSALVAGVTVYAYMTHVPAAAWGREWLAGGGGHVRFRAPVLEGDIVNFVPTNGVVETQVDGATRSTCFVSLVGATPPKCTGQGEHLDPISFVADQTWNDYAWRAGDDLAIYADEQVVHPVTWMRVANDFFHTQMVSGSWIHVRSHLQHLGVASVGAQIDATAVVIERFDSRAGKRAILDVAINADG
;
A
#
# COMPACT_ATOMS: atom_id res chain seq x y z
N MET A 1 22.46 11.44 13.67
CA MET A 1 21.36 12.42 13.80
C MET A 1 20.10 11.70 13.46
N THR A 2 19.17 11.55 14.39
CA THR A 2 17.86 10.91 14.06
C THR A 2 17.04 11.97 13.34
N ILE A 3 16.73 11.78 12.08
CA ILE A 3 15.83 12.67 11.34
C ILE A 3 14.43 12.43 11.90
N GLU A 4 13.80 13.48 12.37
CA GLU A 4 12.44 13.43 12.90
C GLU A 4 11.45 13.37 11.73
N LEU A 5 10.38 12.63 11.90
CA LEU A 5 9.31 12.55 10.91
C LEU A 5 8.35 13.71 11.11
N ASP A 6 8.06 14.46 10.07
CA ASP A 6 7.09 15.55 10.11
C ASP A 6 5.68 15.07 9.80
N ALA A 7 4.68 15.70 10.42
CA ALA A 7 3.29 15.45 10.11
C ALA A 7 2.93 16.02 8.71
N TRP A 8 2.03 15.33 8.02
CA TRP A 8 1.56 15.75 6.71
C TRP A 8 0.03 15.56 6.62
N SER A 9 -0.62 16.26 5.70
CA SER A 9 -2.05 16.12 5.48
C SER A 9 -2.43 16.31 4.01
N THR A 10 -3.50 15.64 3.61
CA THR A 10 -4.08 15.77 2.26
C THR A 10 -5.59 15.55 2.31
N VAL A 11 -6.25 15.83 1.20
CA VAL A 11 -7.67 15.46 1.00
C VAL A 11 -7.70 14.11 0.30
N ALA A 12 -8.42 13.15 0.88
CA ALA A 12 -8.52 11.82 0.33
C ALA A 12 -9.31 11.81 -1.00
N VAL A 13 -8.77 11.12 -1.99
CA VAL A 13 -9.37 10.97 -3.31
C VAL A 13 -9.63 9.49 -3.61
N ASN A 14 -10.84 9.17 -4.05
CA ASN A 14 -11.19 7.83 -4.49
C ASN A 14 -10.98 7.72 -6.01
N LEU A 15 -9.88 7.12 -6.43
CA LEU A 15 -9.48 7.02 -7.82
C LEU A 15 -10.19 5.84 -8.52
N ALA A 16 -10.59 6.06 -9.78
CA ALA A 16 -11.41 5.13 -10.56
C ALA A 16 -10.74 3.78 -10.86
N GLU A 17 -9.42 3.70 -10.75
CA GLU A 17 -8.62 2.47 -10.95
C GLU A 17 -9.02 1.32 -10.03
N HIS A 18 -9.78 1.60 -8.97
CA HIS A 18 -10.23 0.59 -8.01
C HIS A 18 -11.72 0.24 -8.13
N ALA A 19 -12.44 0.78 -9.11
CA ALA A 19 -13.88 0.58 -9.27
C ALA A 19 -14.30 -0.90 -9.49
N ASP A 20 -13.38 -1.75 -9.94
CA ASP A 20 -13.59 -3.19 -10.11
C ASP A 20 -13.86 -3.89 -8.76
N ASN A 21 -13.33 -3.40 -7.66
CA ASN A 21 -13.75 -3.81 -6.34
C ASN A 21 -14.92 -2.93 -5.88
N ALA A 22 -16.12 -3.51 -5.83
CA ALA A 22 -17.37 -2.78 -5.63
C ALA A 22 -17.41 -1.89 -4.38
N ILE A 23 -16.61 -2.15 -3.33
CA ILE A 23 -16.55 -1.28 -2.14
C ILE A 23 -15.99 0.11 -2.41
N HIS A 24 -15.32 0.30 -3.55
CA HIS A 24 -14.81 1.58 -4.02
C HIS A 24 -15.83 2.32 -4.89
N THR A 25 -17.05 1.82 -4.99
CA THR A 25 -18.21 2.51 -5.57
C THR A 25 -19.27 2.77 -4.50
N ASP A 26 -20.03 3.83 -4.63
CA ASP A 26 -21.10 4.19 -3.67
C ASP A 26 -22.15 3.08 -3.51
N ILE A 27 -22.52 2.44 -4.61
CA ILE A 27 -23.54 1.37 -4.60
C ILE A 27 -22.98 0.15 -3.84
N GLY A 28 -21.79 -0.30 -4.16
CA GLY A 28 -21.20 -1.47 -3.53
C GLY A 28 -20.83 -1.23 -2.08
N ALA A 29 -20.32 -0.03 -1.72
CA ALA A 29 -20.01 0.33 -0.36
C ALA A 29 -21.26 0.33 0.53
N ARG A 30 -22.37 0.92 0.07
CA ARG A 30 -23.65 0.90 0.80
C ARG A 30 -24.21 -0.50 0.95
N ALA A 31 -24.10 -1.35 -0.08
CA ALA A 31 -24.48 -2.75 0.01
C ALA A 31 -23.65 -3.54 1.05
N ALA A 32 -22.39 -3.13 1.28
CA ALA A 32 -21.49 -3.68 2.28
C ALA A 32 -21.62 -3.03 3.67
N GLY A 33 -22.56 -2.06 3.85
CA GLY A 33 -22.85 -1.39 5.13
C GLY A 33 -22.01 -0.15 5.41
N PHE A 34 -21.31 0.40 4.41
CA PHE A 34 -20.54 1.66 4.52
C PHE A 34 -21.41 2.86 4.05
N PRO A 35 -21.14 4.08 4.52
CA PRO A 35 -21.92 5.26 4.14
C PRO A 35 -21.72 5.72 2.70
N SER A 36 -20.52 5.54 2.15
CA SER A 36 -20.12 5.92 0.78
C SER A 36 -18.94 5.08 0.34
N ALA A 37 -18.48 5.27 -0.91
CA ALA A 37 -17.32 4.61 -1.48
C ALA A 37 -16.06 4.77 -0.59
N LEU A 38 -15.36 3.68 -0.39
CA LEU A 38 -14.11 3.68 0.38
C LEU A 38 -12.96 4.10 -0.53
N VAL A 39 -12.07 4.93 0.00
CA VAL A 39 -10.76 5.15 -0.61
C VAL A 39 -9.93 3.86 -0.49
N ALA A 40 -9.33 3.43 -1.58
CA ALA A 40 -8.61 2.16 -1.60
C ALA A 40 -7.44 2.14 -0.61
N GLY A 41 -7.20 0.98 0.04
CA GLY A 41 -6.08 0.82 0.96
C GLY A 41 -4.72 1.10 0.29
N VAL A 42 -4.60 0.85 -1.00
CA VAL A 42 -3.42 1.21 -1.82
C VAL A 42 -3.22 2.74 -1.82
N THR A 43 -4.28 3.52 -2.02
CA THR A 43 -4.23 4.98 -1.97
C THR A 43 -3.84 5.48 -0.57
N VAL A 44 -4.46 4.93 0.47
CA VAL A 44 -4.12 5.29 1.86
C VAL A 44 -2.66 4.95 2.17
N TYR A 45 -2.14 3.84 1.63
CA TYR A 45 -0.73 3.48 1.77
C TYR A 45 0.18 4.48 1.02
N ALA A 46 -0.19 4.91 -0.18
CA ALA A 46 0.56 5.96 -0.90
C ALA A 46 0.72 7.21 -0.02
N TYR A 47 -0.35 7.67 0.61
CA TYR A 47 -0.28 8.79 1.55
C TYR A 47 0.65 8.53 2.73
N MET A 48 0.60 7.33 3.33
CA MET A 48 1.43 7.01 4.49
C MET A 48 2.92 6.98 4.14
N THR A 49 3.28 6.63 2.90
CA THR A 49 4.66 6.59 2.43
C THR A 49 5.26 7.98 2.21
N HIS A 50 4.43 9.01 2.05
CA HIS A 50 4.88 10.41 1.96
C HIS A 50 5.78 10.79 3.15
N VAL A 51 5.34 10.48 4.37
CA VAL A 51 6.04 10.87 5.61
C VAL A 51 7.48 10.33 5.67
N PRO A 52 7.75 9.01 5.55
CA PRO A 52 9.12 8.51 5.58
C PRO A 52 9.92 8.86 4.31
N ALA A 53 9.27 8.96 3.14
CA ALA A 53 9.95 9.36 1.91
C ALA A 53 10.39 10.82 1.94
N ALA A 54 9.59 11.73 2.50
CA ALA A 54 9.97 13.12 2.71
C ALA A 54 11.14 13.26 3.68
N ALA A 55 11.14 12.49 4.77
CA ALA A 55 12.17 12.58 5.81
C ALA A 55 13.49 11.91 5.40
N TRP A 56 13.43 10.74 4.79
CA TRP A 56 14.60 9.88 4.58
C TRP A 56 14.95 9.66 3.09
N GLY A 57 14.11 10.15 2.18
CA GLY A 57 14.37 10.13 0.75
C GLY A 57 14.71 8.75 0.20
N ARG A 58 15.69 8.73 -0.70
CA ARG A 58 16.15 7.50 -1.38
C ARG A 58 16.63 6.42 -0.42
N GLU A 59 17.17 6.78 0.75
CA GLU A 59 17.66 5.80 1.72
C GLU A 59 16.50 4.91 2.23
N TRP A 60 15.33 5.51 2.51
CA TRP A 60 14.15 4.74 2.88
C TRP A 60 13.59 3.92 1.72
N LEU A 61 13.57 4.47 0.51
CA LEU A 61 13.12 3.76 -0.68
C LEU A 61 13.97 2.53 -1.00
N ALA A 62 15.27 2.56 -0.64
CA ALA A 62 16.22 1.50 -0.93
C ALA A 62 16.27 0.39 0.14
N GLY A 63 16.05 0.73 1.41
CA GLY A 63 16.30 -0.21 2.51
C GLY A 63 15.29 -0.15 3.65
N GLY A 64 14.37 0.80 3.60
CA GLY A 64 13.34 0.97 4.60
C GLY A 64 12.19 -0.03 4.49
N GLY A 65 11.13 0.25 5.19
CA GLY A 65 9.93 -0.58 5.12
C GLY A 65 8.80 -0.05 5.99
N GLY A 66 7.70 -0.78 5.96
CA GLY A 66 6.51 -0.45 6.71
C GLY A 66 5.66 -1.66 7.08
N HIS A 67 5.02 -1.57 8.24
CA HIS A 67 3.98 -2.51 8.65
C HIS A 67 2.67 -1.75 8.80
N VAL A 68 1.84 -1.81 7.77
CA VAL A 68 0.54 -1.12 7.73
C VAL A 68 -0.59 -1.99 8.26
N ARG A 69 -1.52 -1.36 8.98
CA ARG A 69 -2.79 -1.94 9.43
C ARG A 69 -3.93 -0.98 9.14
N PHE A 70 -4.85 -1.40 8.31
CA PHE A 70 -6.10 -0.68 8.05
C PHE A 70 -7.15 -1.10 9.07
N ARG A 71 -7.76 -0.14 9.77
CA ARG A 71 -8.69 -0.37 10.89
C ARG A 71 -10.10 0.11 10.61
N ALA A 72 -10.21 1.22 9.89
CA ALA A 72 -11.47 1.85 9.52
C ALA A 72 -11.34 2.51 8.15
N PRO A 73 -12.45 2.71 7.43
CA PRO A 73 -12.43 3.32 6.12
C PRO A 73 -11.99 4.79 6.17
N VAL A 74 -11.34 5.21 5.10
CA VAL A 74 -11.17 6.60 4.67
C VAL A 74 -12.13 6.80 3.50
N LEU A 75 -12.85 7.90 3.48
CA LEU A 75 -13.83 8.22 2.45
C LEU A 75 -13.33 9.36 1.57
N GLU A 76 -13.86 9.45 0.36
CA GLU A 76 -13.56 10.56 -0.53
C GLU A 76 -13.92 11.90 0.12
N GLY A 77 -12.99 12.87 0.02
CA GLY A 77 -13.16 14.20 0.60
C GLY A 77 -12.78 14.31 2.08
N ASP A 78 -12.45 13.20 2.77
CA ASP A 78 -11.93 13.26 4.14
C ASP A 78 -10.63 14.08 4.17
N ILE A 79 -10.50 14.96 5.15
CA ILE A 79 -9.20 15.57 5.48
C ILE A 79 -8.42 14.55 6.28
N VAL A 80 -7.37 14.02 5.69
CA VAL A 80 -6.55 12.97 6.29
C VAL A 80 -5.26 13.56 6.83
N ASN A 81 -5.01 13.34 8.11
CA ASN A 81 -3.79 13.77 8.79
C ASN A 81 -2.91 12.55 9.05
N PHE A 82 -1.64 12.62 8.68
CA PHE A 82 -0.62 11.62 8.92
C PHE A 82 0.29 12.11 10.04
N VAL A 83 0.09 11.51 11.23
CA VAL A 83 0.73 11.97 12.46
C VAL A 83 1.79 10.95 12.89
N PRO A 84 3.09 11.25 12.75
CA PRO A 84 4.14 10.37 13.19
C PRO A 84 4.36 10.46 14.70
N THR A 85 4.44 9.29 15.34
CA THR A 85 4.77 9.17 16.77
C THR A 85 5.58 7.91 17.00
N ASN A 86 6.80 8.02 17.49
CA ASN A 86 7.66 6.87 17.82
C ASN A 86 7.81 5.86 16.68
N GLY A 87 8.00 6.31 15.44
CA GLY A 87 8.13 5.45 14.26
C GLY A 87 6.81 4.86 13.74
N VAL A 88 5.68 5.27 14.29
CA VAL A 88 4.34 4.92 13.79
C VAL A 88 3.73 6.15 13.14
N VAL A 89 3.35 6.05 11.89
CA VAL A 89 2.53 7.03 11.17
C VAL A 89 1.07 6.63 11.33
N GLU A 90 0.28 7.44 12.04
CA GLU A 90 -1.16 7.26 12.18
C GLU A 90 -1.88 8.04 11.10
N THR A 91 -2.81 7.39 10.40
CA THR A 91 -3.79 8.05 9.53
C THR A 91 -4.98 8.44 10.36
N GLN A 92 -5.28 9.73 10.48
CA GLN A 92 -6.38 10.25 11.28
C GLN A 92 -7.37 11.04 10.42
N VAL A 93 -8.67 10.82 10.66
CA VAL A 93 -9.78 11.61 10.13
C VAL A 93 -10.63 12.04 11.31
N ASP A 94 -10.88 13.35 11.47
CA ASP A 94 -11.58 13.94 12.60
C ASP A 94 -11.04 13.48 13.97
N GLY A 95 -9.71 13.33 14.07
CA GLY A 95 -9.04 12.85 15.29
C GLY A 95 -9.14 11.35 15.56
N ALA A 96 -9.84 10.59 14.71
CA ALA A 96 -9.97 9.15 14.86
C ALA A 96 -8.98 8.40 13.96
N THR A 97 -8.21 7.47 14.54
CA THR A 97 -7.24 6.64 13.81
C THR A 97 -7.94 5.68 12.84
N ARG A 98 -7.67 5.80 11.55
CA ARG A 98 -8.17 4.95 10.47
C ARG A 98 -7.20 3.83 10.11
N SER A 99 -5.92 4.13 10.10
CA SER A 99 -4.85 3.15 9.87
C SER A 99 -3.57 3.53 10.62
N THR A 100 -2.65 2.59 10.72
CA THR A 100 -1.32 2.81 11.31
C THR A 100 -0.27 2.16 10.44
N CYS A 101 0.88 2.80 10.26
CA CYS A 101 2.05 2.22 9.63
C CYS A 101 3.27 2.40 10.53
N PHE A 102 3.82 1.31 11.03
CA PHE A 102 5.16 1.37 11.60
C PHE A 102 6.15 1.51 10.45
N VAL A 103 6.96 2.56 10.47
CA VAL A 103 7.98 2.84 9.44
C VAL A 103 9.36 2.81 10.07
N SER A 104 10.34 2.30 9.32
CA SER A 104 11.73 2.28 9.73
C SER A 104 12.65 2.49 8.52
N LEU A 105 13.80 3.12 8.76
CA LEU A 105 14.82 3.34 7.74
C LEU A 105 15.51 2.02 7.34
N VAL A 106 15.66 1.11 8.29
CA VAL A 106 16.06 -0.27 8.02
C VAL A 106 14.83 -1.14 8.19
N GLY A 107 14.33 -1.72 7.11
CA GLY A 107 13.14 -2.54 7.13
C GLY A 107 13.24 -3.66 8.17
N ALA A 108 12.19 -3.85 8.95
CA ALA A 108 12.09 -5.03 9.79
C ALA A 108 12.00 -6.25 8.87
N THR A 109 12.87 -7.23 9.09
CA THR A 109 12.81 -8.49 8.33
C THR A 109 11.40 -9.07 8.45
N PRO A 110 10.68 -9.25 7.33
CA PRO A 110 9.38 -9.90 7.39
C PRO A 110 9.54 -11.30 7.97
N PRO A 111 8.49 -11.86 8.56
CA PRO A 111 8.50 -13.26 8.98
C PRO A 111 8.99 -14.11 7.82
N LYS A 112 9.99 -14.96 8.05
CA LYS A 112 10.51 -15.83 6.98
C LYS A 112 9.35 -16.64 6.43
N CYS A 113 9.05 -16.44 5.17
CA CYS A 113 8.20 -17.36 4.44
C CYS A 113 8.95 -18.67 4.23
N THR A 114 8.29 -19.75 4.52
CA THR A 114 8.88 -21.10 4.34
C THR A 114 8.91 -21.53 2.87
N GLY A 115 8.33 -20.70 1.95
CA GLY A 115 8.09 -21.07 0.56
C GLY A 115 7.10 -22.23 0.38
N GLN A 116 6.47 -22.66 1.50
CA GLN A 116 5.46 -23.72 1.47
C GLN A 116 4.08 -23.09 1.37
N GLY A 117 3.29 -23.55 0.41
CA GLY A 117 1.94 -23.05 0.17
C GLY A 117 1.51 -23.23 -1.27
N GLU A 118 0.39 -22.63 -1.61
CA GLU A 118 -0.15 -22.59 -2.96
C GLU A 118 0.55 -21.50 -3.76
N HIS A 119 1.31 -21.86 -4.79
CA HIS A 119 1.94 -20.89 -5.68
C HIS A 119 0.90 -20.31 -6.63
N LEU A 120 0.92 -18.99 -6.77
CA LEU A 120 0.13 -18.26 -7.75
C LEU A 120 0.93 -18.07 -9.05
N ASP A 121 0.22 -17.84 -10.15
CA ASP A 121 0.87 -17.53 -11.43
C ASP A 121 1.65 -16.21 -11.31
N PRO A 122 2.90 -16.15 -11.78
CA PRO A 122 3.71 -14.94 -11.66
C PRO A 122 3.11 -13.77 -12.47
N ILE A 123 3.41 -12.55 -12.01
CA ILE A 123 3.03 -11.30 -12.68
C ILE A 123 4.30 -10.62 -13.16
N SER A 124 4.34 -10.25 -14.45
CA SER A 124 5.47 -9.53 -15.04
C SER A 124 4.96 -8.30 -15.80
N PHE A 125 5.63 -7.16 -15.60
CA PHE A 125 5.29 -5.89 -16.28
C PHE A 125 6.47 -4.94 -16.27
N VAL A 126 6.41 -3.89 -17.10
CA VAL A 126 7.34 -2.77 -17.03
C VAL A 126 6.79 -1.72 -16.09
N ALA A 127 7.58 -1.31 -15.10
CA ALA A 127 7.21 -0.25 -14.17
C ALA A 127 7.36 1.12 -14.86
N ASP A 128 6.31 1.57 -15.52
CA ASP A 128 6.22 2.88 -16.14
C ASP A 128 5.79 3.99 -15.15
N GLN A 129 5.50 5.19 -15.62
CA GLN A 129 5.07 6.33 -14.81
C GLN A 129 3.67 6.19 -14.21
N THR A 130 2.88 5.20 -14.62
CA THR A 130 1.44 5.10 -14.29
C THR A 130 1.17 5.18 -12.79
N TRP A 131 2.01 4.50 -11.96
CA TRP A 131 1.81 4.49 -10.51
C TRP A 131 2.40 5.71 -9.81
N ASN A 132 3.40 6.36 -10.38
CA ASN A 132 3.87 7.65 -9.93
C ASN A 132 2.80 8.72 -10.20
N ASP A 133 2.22 8.71 -11.40
CA ASP A 133 1.09 9.58 -11.77
C ASP A 133 -0.15 9.32 -10.93
N TYR A 134 -0.40 8.05 -10.59
CA TYR A 134 -1.46 7.67 -9.66
C TYR A 134 -1.25 8.31 -8.28
N ALA A 135 -0.06 8.17 -7.70
CA ALA A 135 0.27 8.73 -6.40
C ALA A 135 0.17 10.27 -6.41
N TRP A 136 0.65 10.90 -7.48
CA TRP A 136 0.51 12.34 -7.69
C TRP A 136 -0.98 12.78 -7.73
N ARG A 137 -1.81 12.11 -8.51
CA ARG A 137 -3.26 12.40 -8.59
C ARG A 137 -3.98 12.12 -7.26
N ALA A 138 -3.47 11.19 -6.48
CA ALA A 138 -3.95 10.93 -5.13
C ALA A 138 -3.57 12.04 -4.14
N GLY A 139 -2.53 12.83 -4.43
CA GLY A 139 -2.10 13.97 -3.62
C GLY A 139 -0.71 13.82 -2.99
N ASP A 140 0.07 12.78 -3.31
CA ASP A 140 1.48 12.72 -2.94
C ASP A 140 2.29 13.59 -3.91
N ASP A 141 2.73 14.75 -3.43
CA ASP A 141 3.40 15.78 -4.20
C ASP A 141 4.95 15.76 -4.09
N LEU A 142 5.52 14.67 -3.58
CA LEU A 142 6.97 14.55 -3.44
C LEU A 142 7.66 14.47 -4.81
N ALA A 143 8.57 15.42 -5.04
CA ALA A 143 9.33 15.50 -6.29
C ALA A 143 10.34 14.36 -6.48
N ILE A 144 10.75 13.67 -5.43
CA ILE A 144 11.79 12.63 -5.45
C ILE A 144 11.53 11.55 -6.50
N TYR A 145 10.27 11.15 -6.72
CA TYR A 145 9.92 10.11 -7.69
C TYR A 145 10.18 10.54 -9.14
N ALA A 146 9.91 11.82 -9.44
CA ALA A 146 10.21 12.40 -10.75
C ALA A 146 11.69 12.76 -10.91
N ASP A 147 12.30 13.37 -9.89
CA ASP A 147 13.68 13.84 -9.93
C ASP A 147 14.68 12.68 -10.06
N GLU A 148 14.43 11.59 -9.34
CA GLU A 148 15.30 10.41 -9.35
C GLU A 148 14.84 9.31 -10.32
N GLN A 149 13.72 9.48 -11.00
CA GLN A 149 13.12 8.49 -11.91
C GLN A 149 12.94 7.12 -11.23
N VAL A 150 12.45 7.14 -10.00
CA VAL A 150 12.21 5.93 -9.20
C VAL A 150 10.74 5.62 -9.06
N VAL A 151 10.43 4.34 -8.96
CA VAL A 151 9.05 3.84 -8.83
C VAL A 151 8.52 4.14 -7.43
N HIS A 152 7.33 4.70 -7.37
CA HIS A 152 6.63 4.97 -6.11
C HIS A 152 6.29 3.68 -5.35
N PRO A 153 6.47 3.59 -4.02
CA PRO A 153 6.22 2.38 -3.23
C PRO A 153 4.78 1.85 -3.28
N VAL A 154 3.83 2.68 -3.68
CA VAL A 154 2.43 2.24 -3.91
C VAL A 154 2.35 1.07 -4.89
N THR A 155 3.27 0.99 -5.84
CA THR A 155 3.37 -0.08 -6.84
C THR A 155 3.49 -1.44 -6.18
N TRP A 156 4.23 -1.57 -5.10
CA TRP A 156 4.45 -2.84 -4.42
C TRP A 156 3.18 -3.36 -3.75
N MET A 157 2.40 -2.46 -3.13
CA MET A 157 1.11 -2.83 -2.57
C MET A 157 0.08 -3.15 -3.66
N ARG A 158 0.15 -2.44 -4.78
CA ARG A 158 -0.70 -2.73 -5.94
C ARG A 158 -0.43 -4.13 -6.49
N VAL A 159 0.83 -4.52 -6.68
CA VAL A 159 1.20 -5.86 -7.15
C VAL A 159 0.62 -6.95 -6.23
N ALA A 160 0.71 -6.76 -4.92
CA ALA A 160 0.09 -7.69 -3.97
C ALA A 160 -1.45 -7.76 -4.13
N ASN A 161 -2.10 -6.63 -4.40
CA ASN A 161 -3.55 -6.59 -4.66
C ASN A 161 -3.91 -7.27 -5.97
N ASP A 162 -3.07 -7.19 -7.00
CA ASP A 162 -3.31 -7.83 -8.30
C ASP A 162 -3.35 -9.34 -8.17
N PHE A 163 -2.47 -9.95 -7.36
CA PHE A 163 -2.56 -11.38 -7.05
C PHE A 163 -3.91 -11.74 -6.41
N PHE A 164 -4.38 -10.93 -5.45
CA PHE A 164 -5.69 -11.16 -4.83
C PHE A 164 -6.82 -11.04 -5.83
N HIS A 165 -6.86 -9.95 -6.57
CA HIS A 165 -7.95 -9.64 -7.48
C HIS A 165 -8.05 -10.64 -8.64
N THR A 166 -6.93 -11.01 -9.23
CA THR A 166 -6.93 -11.82 -10.45
C THR A 166 -6.98 -13.32 -10.19
N GLN A 167 -6.50 -13.80 -9.04
CA GLN A 167 -6.28 -15.22 -8.82
C GLN A 167 -6.96 -15.79 -7.56
N MET A 168 -7.47 -14.96 -6.64
CA MET A 168 -7.94 -15.48 -5.36
C MET A 168 -9.38 -15.17 -5.03
N VAL A 169 -9.94 -14.05 -5.49
CA VAL A 169 -11.26 -13.60 -5.08
C VAL A 169 -12.15 -13.25 -6.27
N SER A 170 -13.41 -13.68 -6.18
CA SER A 170 -14.46 -13.26 -7.09
C SER A 170 -15.47 -12.41 -6.32
N GLY A 171 -15.20 -11.11 -6.17
CA GLY A 171 -16.09 -10.19 -5.45
C GLY A 171 -15.34 -9.20 -4.58
N SER A 172 -16.07 -8.48 -3.73
CA SER A 172 -15.48 -7.46 -2.87
C SER A 172 -14.58 -8.06 -1.80
N TRP A 173 -13.47 -7.41 -1.58
CA TRP A 173 -12.49 -7.77 -0.55
C TRP A 173 -11.87 -6.52 0.09
N ILE A 174 -11.30 -6.68 1.27
CA ILE A 174 -10.69 -5.59 2.02
C ILE A 174 -9.26 -5.96 2.40
N HIS A 175 -8.32 -5.11 2.02
CA HIS A 175 -6.95 -5.18 2.47
C HIS A 175 -6.88 -4.78 3.95
N VAL A 176 -6.32 -5.63 4.79
CA VAL A 176 -6.34 -5.42 6.25
C VAL A 176 -4.97 -5.09 6.80
N ARG A 177 -3.93 -5.67 6.23
CA ARG A 177 -2.56 -5.56 6.74
C ARG A 177 -1.55 -5.95 5.68
N SER A 178 -0.43 -5.22 5.64
CA SER A 178 0.79 -5.62 4.92
C SER A 178 2.02 -5.33 5.73
N HIS A 179 3.04 -6.14 5.49
CA HIS A 179 4.40 -5.90 5.92
C HIS A 179 5.26 -5.80 4.66
N LEU A 180 5.89 -4.65 4.44
CA LEU A 180 6.72 -4.38 3.29
C LEU A 180 8.15 -4.13 3.73
N GLN A 181 9.11 -4.68 3.00
CA GLN A 181 10.52 -4.38 3.14
C GLN A 181 11.07 -4.02 1.77
N HIS A 182 11.70 -2.87 1.67
CA HIS A 182 12.43 -2.48 0.49
C HIS A 182 13.83 -3.11 0.55
N LEU A 183 14.23 -3.78 -0.51
CA LEU A 183 15.53 -4.43 -0.66
C LEU A 183 16.39 -3.74 -1.73
N GLY A 184 15.84 -2.74 -2.38
CA GLY A 184 16.46 -1.94 -3.44
C GLY A 184 15.47 -0.92 -3.97
N VAL A 185 15.93 -0.10 -4.90
CA VAL A 185 15.14 0.91 -5.61
C VAL A 185 14.94 0.42 -7.03
N ALA A 186 13.69 0.43 -7.51
CA ALA A 186 13.38 0.21 -8.91
C ALA A 186 13.32 1.55 -9.66
N SER A 187 13.92 1.61 -10.83
CA SER A 187 13.83 2.75 -11.73
C SER A 187 12.55 2.69 -12.55
N VAL A 188 12.03 3.85 -12.95
CA VAL A 188 10.98 3.90 -13.98
C VAL A 188 11.54 3.29 -15.26
N GLY A 189 10.78 2.37 -15.87
CA GLY A 189 11.21 1.57 -17.02
C GLY A 189 11.77 0.19 -16.68
N ALA A 190 11.98 -0.11 -15.39
CA ALA A 190 12.47 -1.42 -14.95
C ALA A 190 11.48 -2.55 -15.29
N GLN A 191 12.00 -3.70 -15.68
CA GLN A 191 11.22 -4.93 -15.76
C GLN A 191 10.96 -5.45 -14.35
N ILE A 192 9.68 -5.63 -14.02
CA ILE A 192 9.25 -6.16 -12.72
C ILE A 192 8.76 -7.59 -12.91
N ASP A 193 9.29 -8.49 -12.09
CA ASP A 193 8.84 -9.86 -11.97
C ASP A 193 8.42 -10.12 -10.51
N ALA A 194 7.17 -10.52 -10.34
CA ALA A 194 6.59 -10.79 -9.04
C ALA A 194 6.10 -12.22 -8.93
N THR A 195 6.36 -12.83 -7.78
CA THR A 195 5.85 -14.16 -7.42
C THR A 195 5.11 -14.09 -6.10
N ALA A 196 4.11 -14.94 -5.93
CA ALA A 196 3.35 -15.01 -4.69
C ALA A 196 3.06 -16.45 -4.26
N VAL A 197 3.03 -16.67 -2.96
CA VAL A 197 2.65 -17.93 -2.32
C VAL A 197 1.55 -17.64 -1.29
N VAL A 198 0.43 -18.34 -1.38
CA VAL A 198 -0.61 -18.32 -0.34
C VAL A 198 -0.13 -19.20 0.81
N ILE A 199 0.31 -18.59 1.90
CA ILE A 199 0.88 -19.31 3.05
C ILE A 199 -0.17 -19.76 4.05
N GLU A 200 -1.33 -19.08 4.07
CA GLU A 200 -2.40 -19.43 4.99
C GLU A 200 -3.76 -18.97 4.46
N ARG A 201 -4.78 -19.79 4.68
CA ARG A 201 -6.20 -19.44 4.54
C ARG A 201 -6.91 -19.81 5.85
N PHE A 202 -7.69 -18.89 6.42
CA PHE A 202 -8.38 -19.13 7.69
C PHE A 202 -9.69 -18.34 7.78
N ASP A 203 -10.56 -18.80 8.66
CA ASP A 203 -11.81 -18.09 8.99
C ASP A 203 -11.59 -17.15 10.18
N SER A 204 -12.18 -15.96 10.11
CA SER A 204 -12.24 -14.98 11.18
C SER A 204 -13.67 -14.52 11.42
N ARG A 205 -13.90 -13.79 12.51
CA ARG A 205 -15.23 -13.18 12.76
C ARG A 205 -15.70 -12.23 11.65
N ALA A 206 -14.75 -11.65 10.91
CA ALA A 206 -15.04 -10.70 9.82
C ALA A 206 -15.03 -11.37 8.43
N GLY A 207 -15.04 -12.72 8.38
CA GLY A 207 -15.06 -13.48 7.14
C GLY A 207 -13.75 -14.22 6.86
N LYS A 208 -13.66 -14.78 5.66
CA LYS A 208 -12.49 -15.52 5.20
C LYS A 208 -11.28 -14.62 5.03
N ARG A 209 -10.12 -15.13 5.37
CA ARG A 209 -8.82 -14.46 5.29
C ARG A 209 -7.81 -15.29 4.53
N ALA A 210 -6.87 -14.62 3.89
CA ALA A 210 -5.68 -15.25 3.33
C ALA A 210 -4.46 -14.39 3.62
N ILE A 211 -3.30 -15.04 3.73
CA ILE A 211 -2.00 -14.40 3.85
C ILE A 211 -1.16 -14.81 2.66
N LEU A 212 -0.63 -13.82 1.95
CA LEU A 212 0.30 -14.01 0.84
C LEU A 212 1.69 -13.58 1.26
N ASP A 213 2.67 -14.34 0.82
CA ASP A 213 4.05 -13.87 0.68
C ASP A 213 4.30 -13.47 -0.77
N VAL A 214 4.78 -12.27 -0.99
CA VAL A 214 5.02 -11.71 -2.31
C VAL A 214 6.47 -11.27 -2.41
N ALA A 215 7.19 -11.82 -3.37
CA ALA A 215 8.53 -11.38 -3.73
C ALA A 215 8.47 -10.62 -5.06
N ILE A 216 9.10 -9.44 -5.10
CA ILE A 216 9.12 -8.55 -6.26
C ILE A 216 10.57 -8.26 -6.60
N ASN A 217 10.97 -8.55 -7.84
CA ASN A 217 12.29 -8.28 -8.37
C ASN A 217 12.20 -7.22 -9.48
N ALA A 218 13.18 -6.33 -9.54
CA ALA A 218 13.33 -5.33 -10.59
C ALA A 218 14.65 -5.59 -11.33
N ASP A 219 14.58 -5.71 -12.67
CA ASP A 219 15.72 -5.95 -13.57
C ASP A 219 16.54 -7.23 -13.27
N GLY A 220 15.89 -8.24 -12.69
CA GLY A 220 16.47 -9.56 -12.42
C GLY A 220 16.98 -9.75 -11.01
#